data_7ab1761a0b7ab0a984aaff2813c1edc8
#
_entry.id   7ab1761a0b7ab0a984aaff2813c1edc8
#
_cell.length_a   1.000
_cell.length_b   1.000
_cell.length_c   1.000
_cell.angle_alpha   90.00
_cell.angle_beta   90.00
_cell.angle_gamma   90.00
#
_symmetry.space_group_name_H-M   'P 1'
#
loop_
_entity.id
_entity.type
_entity.pdbx_description
1 polymer ?
#
loop_
_entity_poly.entity_id
_entity_poly.type
_entity_poly.pdbx_seq_one_letter_code
_entity_poly.pdbx_strand_id
1 'polypeptide(L)'
;MKLLFYPLAFLFLALPTEPSNTFTSQTENSLQGTWELDSFYYYDNNEVSDTLPTTEGYRQIKIFTDNRVMWTRFVPMDSVEWFGYGHYAALDDQLIETLEYGSASMMQIIDTMRVFTFELQMEEDSYSQITLDENGDRFSSENYKRVE
;
A
#
# COMPACT_ATOMS: atom_id res chain seq x y z
N MET A 1 -15.59 24.86 -82.87
CA MET A 1 -16.16 24.78 -81.55
C MET A 1 -15.24 23.83 -80.77
N LYS A 2 -14.33 24.37 -79.97
CA LYS A 2 -13.36 23.58 -79.18
C LYS A 2 -13.89 23.42 -77.74
N LEU A 3 -14.21 22.18 -77.33
CA LEU A 3 -14.56 21.85 -75.96
C LEU A 3 -13.28 21.77 -75.12
N LEU A 4 -13.17 22.66 -74.15
CA LEU A 4 -12.15 22.58 -73.09
C LEU A 4 -12.63 21.61 -72.02
N PHE A 5 -11.92 20.47 -71.84
CA PHE A 5 -12.06 19.60 -70.73
C PHE A 5 -11.18 20.14 -69.60
N TYR A 6 -11.80 20.56 -68.46
CA TYR A 6 -11.10 20.82 -67.22
C TYR A 6 -11.03 19.53 -66.39
N PRO A 7 -9.83 19.07 -65.99
CA PRO A 7 -9.74 17.97 -65.04
C PRO A 7 -10.03 18.50 -63.63
N LEU A 8 -11.07 17.93 -63.03
CA LEU A 8 -11.41 18.16 -61.61
C LEU A 8 -10.35 17.47 -60.76
N ALA A 9 -9.44 18.24 -60.16
CA ALA A 9 -8.46 17.73 -59.20
C ALA A 9 -9.15 17.48 -57.88
N PHE A 10 -9.33 16.20 -57.50
CA PHE A 10 -9.75 15.79 -56.18
C PHE A 10 -8.60 16.00 -55.18
N LEU A 11 -8.70 17.04 -54.38
CA LEU A 11 -7.79 17.29 -53.26
C LEU A 11 -8.18 16.38 -52.10
N PHE A 12 -7.46 15.26 -51.91
CA PHE A 12 -7.59 14.45 -50.70
C PHE A 12 -6.99 15.22 -49.50
N LEU A 13 -7.82 15.80 -48.66
CA LEU A 13 -7.40 16.26 -47.37
C LEU A 13 -7.14 15.02 -46.51
N ALA A 14 -5.88 14.67 -46.32
CA ALA A 14 -5.48 13.73 -45.30
C ALA A 14 -5.59 14.41 -43.94
N LEU A 15 -6.61 14.06 -43.16
CA LEU A 15 -6.71 14.43 -41.73
C LEU A 15 -5.62 13.69 -40.97
N PRO A 16 -4.82 14.37 -40.13
CA PRO A 16 -3.88 13.69 -39.26
C PRO A 16 -4.69 12.89 -38.23
N THR A 17 -4.57 11.55 -38.26
CA THR A 17 -5.01 10.69 -37.16
C THR A 17 -4.02 10.88 -36.02
N GLU A 18 -4.43 11.61 -35.00
CA GLU A 18 -3.74 11.69 -33.72
C GLU A 18 -3.65 10.29 -33.13
N PRO A 19 -2.45 9.82 -32.73
CA PRO A 19 -2.36 8.56 -31.98
C PRO A 19 -3.10 8.74 -30.66
N SER A 20 -4.20 8.02 -30.49
CA SER A 20 -4.86 7.88 -29.19
C SER A 20 -3.88 7.19 -28.26
N ASN A 21 -3.17 7.96 -27.45
CA ASN A 21 -2.48 7.42 -26.29
C ASN A 21 -3.55 6.87 -25.35
N THR A 22 -3.88 5.61 -25.49
CA THR A 22 -4.54 4.84 -24.45
C THR A 22 -3.55 4.78 -23.29
N PHE A 23 -3.69 5.70 -22.36
CA PHE A 23 -3.12 5.50 -21.02
C PHE A 23 -3.78 4.24 -20.49
N THR A 24 -3.07 3.12 -20.55
CA THR A 24 -3.39 1.97 -19.74
C THR A 24 -3.20 2.47 -18.31
N SER A 25 -4.30 2.78 -17.62
CA SER A 25 -4.29 2.95 -16.19
C SER A 25 -3.78 1.63 -15.63
N GLN A 26 -2.48 1.54 -15.36
CA GLN A 26 -2.00 0.55 -14.41
C GLN A 26 -2.76 0.92 -13.14
N THR A 27 -3.57 -0.01 -12.67
CA THR A 27 -4.14 0.06 -11.34
C THR A 27 -2.92 -0.02 -10.42
N GLU A 28 -2.40 1.14 -10.03
CA GLU A 28 -1.35 1.18 -9.02
C GLU A 28 -1.95 0.51 -7.80
N ASN A 29 -1.29 -0.52 -7.30
CA ASN A 29 -1.70 -1.19 -6.08
C ASN A 29 -1.77 -0.13 -4.99
N SER A 30 -2.96 0.13 -4.46
CA SER A 30 -3.20 1.16 -3.47
C SER A 30 -3.37 0.54 -2.10
N LEU A 31 -2.74 1.14 -1.08
CA LEU A 31 -2.99 0.78 0.32
C LEU A 31 -4.40 1.14 0.79
N GLN A 32 -5.12 2.03 0.09
CA GLN A 32 -6.48 2.40 0.50
C GLN A 32 -7.38 1.17 0.63
N GLY A 33 -8.15 1.12 1.72
CA GLY A 33 -9.06 0.03 2.04
C GLY A 33 -8.84 -0.54 3.44
N THR A 34 -9.46 -1.67 3.68
CA THR A 34 -9.42 -2.39 4.95
C THR A 34 -8.60 -3.67 4.79
N TRP A 35 -7.70 -3.89 5.72
CA TRP A 35 -6.74 -4.99 5.71
C TRP A 35 -6.78 -5.74 7.01
N GLU A 36 -6.70 -7.06 6.95
CA GLU A 36 -6.61 -7.92 8.12
C GLU A 36 -5.26 -8.65 8.13
N LEU A 37 -4.61 -8.70 9.29
CA LEU A 37 -3.36 -9.41 9.47
C LEU A 37 -3.58 -10.91 9.30
N ASP A 38 -2.77 -11.52 8.42
CA ASP A 38 -2.79 -12.95 8.13
C ASP A 38 -1.68 -13.70 8.86
N SER A 39 -0.48 -13.16 8.85
CA SER A 39 0.71 -13.84 9.39
C SER A 39 1.84 -12.86 9.71
N PHE A 40 2.81 -13.39 10.46
CA PHE A 40 4.11 -12.73 10.70
C PHE A 40 5.20 -13.54 10.03
N TYR A 41 6.20 -12.86 9.44
CA TYR A 41 7.44 -13.50 9.01
C TYR A 41 8.60 -12.98 9.85
N TYR A 42 9.57 -13.86 10.08
CA TYR A 42 10.89 -13.53 10.59
C TYR A 42 11.91 -13.77 9.50
N TYR A 43 12.97 -13.00 9.50
CA TYR A 43 14.00 -13.04 8.46
C TYR A 43 15.36 -13.40 9.06
N ASP A 44 16.14 -14.14 8.29
CA ASP A 44 17.56 -14.35 8.49
C ASP A 44 18.26 -14.13 7.14
N ASN A 45 19.31 -13.31 7.11
CA ASN A 45 20.00 -12.92 5.87
C ASN A 45 19.06 -12.39 4.77
N ASN A 46 18.03 -11.59 5.14
CA ASN A 46 16.98 -11.05 4.28
C ASN A 46 16.04 -12.09 3.62
N GLU A 47 16.15 -13.36 4.01
CA GLU A 47 15.28 -14.44 3.56
C GLU A 47 14.33 -14.84 4.69
N VAL A 48 13.09 -15.25 4.34
CA VAL A 48 12.11 -15.71 5.33
C VAL A 48 12.63 -16.97 6.00
N SER A 49 12.89 -16.89 7.31
CA SER A 49 13.37 -18.00 8.13
C SER A 49 12.29 -18.71 8.90
N ASP A 50 11.21 -17.98 9.26
CA ASP A 50 10.06 -18.53 10.00
C ASP A 50 8.78 -17.81 9.62
N THR A 51 7.65 -18.54 9.69
CA THR A 51 6.31 -18.02 9.41
C THR A 51 5.40 -18.39 10.58
N LEU A 52 4.83 -17.36 11.23
CA LEU A 52 3.88 -17.53 12.33
C LEU A 52 2.48 -17.08 11.88
N PRO A 53 1.49 -17.99 11.85
CA PRO A 53 0.11 -17.60 11.66
C PRO A 53 -0.40 -16.84 12.90
N THR A 54 -1.48 -16.09 12.74
CA THR A 54 -2.19 -15.51 13.87
C THR A 54 -2.80 -16.59 14.74
N THR A 55 -2.85 -16.38 16.06
CA THR A 55 -3.50 -17.31 16.99
C THR A 55 -5.02 -17.22 16.89
N GLU A 56 -5.72 -18.28 17.29
CA GLU A 56 -7.18 -18.30 17.28
C GLU A 56 -7.75 -17.11 18.07
N GLY A 57 -8.67 -16.38 17.44
CA GLY A 57 -9.32 -15.19 18.00
C GLY A 57 -8.48 -13.92 17.97
N TYR A 58 -7.21 -13.97 17.59
CA TYR A 58 -6.41 -12.77 17.35
C TYR A 58 -6.90 -12.06 16.10
N ARG A 59 -7.10 -10.75 16.20
CA ARG A 59 -7.44 -9.91 15.05
C ARG A 59 -6.65 -8.61 15.08
N GLN A 60 -6.08 -8.24 13.95
CA GLN A 60 -5.50 -6.93 13.74
C GLN A 60 -6.01 -6.38 12.42
N ILE A 61 -6.72 -5.27 12.49
CA ILE A 61 -7.29 -4.60 11.34
C ILE A 61 -6.55 -3.29 11.13
N LYS A 62 -6.27 -2.98 9.88
CA LYS A 62 -5.65 -1.74 9.46
C LYS A 62 -6.48 -1.10 8.37
N ILE A 63 -6.80 0.18 8.50
CA ILE A 63 -7.63 0.92 7.55
C ILE A 63 -6.81 2.09 7.04
N PHE A 64 -6.69 2.19 5.73
CA PHE A 64 -6.06 3.31 5.05
C PHE A 64 -7.11 4.08 4.23
N THR A 65 -7.13 5.38 4.40
CA THR A 65 -7.84 6.32 3.51
C THR A 65 -6.84 7.02 2.60
N ASP A 66 -7.16 8.18 2.02
CA ASP A 66 -6.22 8.91 1.14
C ASP A 66 -4.88 9.24 1.82
N ASN A 67 -4.91 9.61 3.09
CA ASN A 67 -3.71 10.02 3.84
C ASN A 67 -3.75 9.67 5.33
N ARG A 68 -4.74 8.89 5.77
CA ARG A 68 -4.91 8.51 7.17
C ARG A 68 -4.80 7.01 7.33
N VAL A 69 -4.21 6.62 8.45
CA VAL A 69 -4.12 5.24 8.89
C VAL A 69 -4.74 5.11 10.27
N MET A 70 -5.51 4.06 10.44
CA MET A 70 -5.99 3.59 11.73
C MET A 70 -5.77 2.09 11.83
N TRP A 71 -5.33 1.62 12.96
CA TRP A 71 -5.25 0.20 13.22
C TRP A 71 -5.72 -0.14 14.63
N THR A 72 -6.22 -1.35 14.77
CA THR A 72 -6.65 -1.91 16.05
C THR A 72 -6.21 -3.37 16.14
N ARG A 73 -5.87 -3.80 17.34
CA ARG A 73 -5.45 -5.17 17.64
C ARG A 73 -6.31 -5.72 18.79
N PHE A 74 -6.92 -6.85 18.54
CA PHE A 74 -7.60 -7.63 19.57
C PHE A 74 -6.80 -8.90 19.84
N VAL A 75 -6.37 -9.08 21.08
CA VAL A 75 -5.64 -10.26 21.55
C VAL A 75 -6.54 -11.00 22.54
N PRO A 76 -6.97 -12.23 22.27
CA PRO A 76 -7.73 -13.02 23.23
C PRO A 76 -6.93 -13.18 24.53
N MET A 77 -7.59 -13.07 25.67
CA MET A 77 -6.97 -13.17 27.00
C MET A 77 -6.03 -12.02 27.39
N ASP A 78 -5.88 -11.02 26.56
CA ASP A 78 -5.18 -9.78 26.88
C ASP A 78 -6.20 -8.68 27.17
N SER A 79 -6.05 -8.00 28.33
CA SER A 79 -6.91 -6.87 28.70
C SER A 79 -6.35 -5.52 28.23
N VAL A 80 -5.20 -5.52 27.54
CA VAL A 80 -4.56 -4.31 27.04
C VAL A 80 -5.17 -3.93 25.70
N GLU A 81 -5.67 -2.71 25.63
CA GLU A 81 -6.14 -2.16 24.36
C GLU A 81 -4.96 -1.68 23.52
N TRP A 82 -4.99 -2.04 22.22
CA TRP A 82 -4.01 -1.62 21.24
C TRP A 82 -4.70 -1.02 20.03
N PHE A 83 -4.54 0.26 19.83
CA PHE A 83 -4.91 0.95 18.60
C PHE A 83 -4.02 2.16 18.37
N GLY A 84 -3.93 2.58 17.12
CA GLY A 84 -3.23 3.79 16.71
C GLY A 84 -3.96 4.49 15.59
N TYR A 85 -3.86 5.82 15.56
CA TYR A 85 -4.40 6.67 14.51
C TYR A 85 -3.38 7.74 14.13
N GLY A 86 -3.27 8.02 12.86
CA GLY A 86 -2.38 9.05 12.36
C GLY A 86 -2.50 9.23 10.84
N HIS A 87 -1.44 9.72 10.25
CA HIS A 87 -1.33 9.82 8.80
C HIS A 87 -0.20 8.93 8.28
N TYR A 88 -0.23 8.65 6.99
CA TYR A 88 0.79 7.86 6.33
C TYR A 88 1.20 8.46 4.99
N ALA A 89 2.38 8.06 4.55
CA ALA A 89 2.86 8.22 3.19
C ALA A 89 3.38 6.87 2.69
N ALA A 90 2.99 6.49 1.47
CA ALA A 90 3.55 5.35 0.77
C ALA A 90 4.37 5.90 -0.42
N LEU A 91 5.65 5.64 -0.42
CA LEU A 91 6.61 6.13 -1.40
C LEU A 91 7.42 4.94 -1.91
N ASP A 92 7.20 4.58 -3.17
CA ASP A 92 7.86 3.45 -3.83
C ASP A 92 7.75 2.15 -2.99
N ASP A 93 8.83 1.77 -2.33
CA ASP A 93 8.97 0.59 -1.48
C ASP A 93 8.93 0.91 0.03
N GLN A 94 8.46 2.10 0.42
CA GLN A 94 8.40 2.52 1.82
C GLN A 94 6.98 2.86 2.26
N LEU A 95 6.64 2.44 3.47
CA LEU A 95 5.47 2.90 4.23
C LEU A 95 5.96 3.68 5.45
N ILE A 96 5.55 4.94 5.55
CA ILE A 96 5.87 5.81 6.68
C ILE A 96 4.56 6.16 7.39
N GLU A 97 4.43 5.74 8.64
CA GLU A 97 3.28 6.06 9.49
C GLU A 97 3.70 7.04 10.58
N THR A 98 2.96 8.14 10.70
CA THR A 98 3.15 9.10 11.78
C THR A 98 1.91 9.09 12.66
N LEU A 99 2.01 8.48 13.84
CA LEU A 99 0.89 8.34 14.76
C LEU A 99 0.66 9.62 15.56
N GLU A 100 -0.59 10.05 15.60
CA GLU A 100 -1.03 11.24 16.32
C GLU A 100 -1.44 10.88 17.75
N TYR A 101 -2.23 9.81 17.88
CA TYR A 101 -2.64 9.26 19.17
C TYR A 101 -3.02 7.77 19.07
N GLY A 102 -3.24 7.13 20.18
CA GLY A 102 -3.63 5.73 20.26
C GLY A 102 -4.14 5.36 21.67
N SER A 103 -4.21 4.06 21.94
CA SER A 103 -4.49 3.54 23.28
C SER A 103 -3.47 4.03 24.32
N ALA A 104 -3.79 3.92 25.58
CA ALA A 104 -2.88 4.33 26.66
C ALA A 104 -1.49 3.66 26.55
N SER A 105 -1.45 2.37 26.19
CA SER A 105 -0.21 1.64 25.95
C SER A 105 0.54 2.18 24.72
N MET A 106 -0.18 2.52 23.65
CA MET A 106 0.42 3.08 22.45
C MET A 106 0.91 4.51 22.66
N MET A 107 0.23 5.31 23.48
CA MET A 107 0.66 6.67 23.80
C MET A 107 2.03 6.70 24.49
N GLN A 108 2.37 5.72 25.32
CA GLN A 108 3.69 5.61 25.93
C GLN A 108 4.81 5.43 24.88
N ILE A 109 4.50 4.76 23.77
CA ILE A 109 5.42 4.60 22.64
C ILE A 109 5.46 5.89 21.82
N ILE A 110 4.30 6.46 21.49
CA ILE A 110 4.17 7.69 20.68
C ILE A 110 4.89 8.87 21.31
N ASP A 111 4.91 8.99 22.63
CA ASP A 111 5.59 10.07 23.36
C ASP A 111 7.12 10.03 23.15
N THR A 112 7.67 8.87 22.82
CA THR A 112 9.11 8.69 22.54
C THR A 112 9.41 8.53 21.07
N MET A 113 8.57 7.82 20.32
CA MET A 113 8.72 7.54 18.91
C MET A 113 7.34 7.49 18.23
N ARG A 114 7.06 8.47 17.37
CA ARG A 114 5.77 8.54 16.69
C ARG A 114 5.83 8.26 15.18
N VAL A 115 7.02 8.24 14.60
CA VAL A 115 7.23 7.93 13.17
C VAL A 115 7.75 6.51 13.05
N PHE A 116 7.05 5.70 12.28
CA PHE A 116 7.38 4.31 12.01
C PHE A 116 7.60 4.15 10.51
N THR A 117 8.75 3.63 10.13
CA THR A 117 9.11 3.41 8.72
C THR A 117 9.29 1.93 8.47
N PHE A 118 8.68 1.44 7.41
CA PHE A 118 8.73 0.04 6.99
C PHE A 118 9.13 -0.05 5.52
N GLU A 119 9.80 -1.12 5.14
CA GLU A 119 9.83 -1.52 3.74
C GLU A 119 8.43 -2.03 3.38
N LEU A 120 7.91 -1.61 2.23
CA LEU A 120 6.58 -1.96 1.75
C LEU A 120 6.68 -2.88 0.53
N GLN A 121 6.03 -4.02 0.62
CA GLN A 121 5.83 -4.91 -0.54
C GLN A 121 4.34 -5.03 -0.81
N MET A 122 3.90 -4.61 -1.99
CA MET A 122 2.49 -4.58 -2.40
C MET A 122 2.22 -5.63 -3.46
N GLU A 123 1.10 -6.32 -3.30
CA GLU A 123 0.44 -7.15 -4.31
C GLU A 123 -1.01 -6.66 -4.49
N GLU A 124 -1.80 -7.29 -5.34
CA GLU A 124 -3.17 -6.87 -5.63
C GLU A 124 -4.07 -6.89 -4.38
N ASP A 125 -4.06 -8.00 -3.65
CA ASP A 125 -4.92 -8.24 -2.47
C ASP A 125 -4.12 -8.52 -1.19
N SER A 126 -2.85 -8.24 -1.17
CA SER A 126 -1.99 -8.40 0.00
C SER A 126 -0.88 -7.35 0.05
N TYR A 127 -0.39 -7.07 1.25
CA TYR A 127 0.85 -6.32 1.42
C TYR A 127 1.62 -6.80 2.65
N SER A 128 2.92 -6.56 2.63
CA SER A 128 3.79 -6.78 3.78
C SER A 128 4.43 -5.46 4.19
N GLN A 129 4.35 -5.15 5.47
CA GLN A 129 5.16 -4.11 6.09
C GLN A 129 6.31 -4.76 6.85
N ILE A 130 7.52 -4.47 6.41
CA ILE A 130 8.74 -5.14 6.87
C ILE A 130 9.53 -4.18 7.75
N THR A 131 9.82 -4.60 8.97
CA THR A 131 10.71 -3.88 9.88
C THR A 131 12.15 -4.22 9.53
N LEU A 132 12.98 -3.20 9.37
CA LEU A 132 14.41 -3.33 9.16
C LEU A 132 15.15 -3.15 10.50
N ASP A 133 16.26 -3.82 10.65
CA ASP A 133 17.18 -3.63 11.77
C ASP A 133 18.08 -2.38 11.59
N GLU A 134 19.00 -2.15 12.52
CA GLU A 134 19.92 -1.00 12.50
C GLU A 134 20.91 -1.04 11.32
N ASN A 135 21.12 -2.19 10.69
CA ASN A 135 21.99 -2.37 9.53
C ASN A 135 21.21 -2.23 8.20
N GLY A 136 19.88 -2.12 8.27
CA GLY A 136 19.00 -2.10 7.11
C GLY A 136 18.59 -3.49 6.61
N ASP A 137 18.90 -4.55 7.37
CA ASP A 137 18.47 -5.91 7.04
C ASP A 137 17.05 -6.17 7.56
N ARG A 138 16.31 -7.01 6.85
CA ARG A 138 14.95 -7.39 7.23
C ARG A 138 14.98 -8.20 8.52
N PHE A 139 14.16 -7.80 9.49
CA PHE A 139 14.03 -8.45 10.79
C PHE A 139 12.72 -9.22 10.92
N SER A 140 11.60 -8.57 10.68
CA SER A 140 10.26 -9.17 10.75
C SER A 140 9.28 -8.45 9.84
N SER A 141 8.15 -9.09 9.52
CA SER A 141 7.05 -8.42 8.82
C SER A 141 5.70 -8.79 9.40
N GLU A 142 4.77 -7.86 9.25
CA GLU A 142 3.33 -8.07 9.35
C GLU A 142 2.78 -8.20 7.92
N ASN A 143 2.07 -9.29 7.64
CA ASN A 143 1.56 -9.59 6.31
C ASN A 143 0.03 -9.53 6.34
N TYR A 144 -0.53 -8.70 5.48
CA TYR A 144 -1.94 -8.36 5.48
C TYR A 144 -2.63 -8.84 4.21
N LYS A 145 -3.91 -9.20 4.34
CA LYS A 145 -4.83 -9.48 3.24
C LYS A 145 -5.93 -8.43 3.20
N ARG A 146 -6.34 -8.08 2.00
CA ARG A 146 -7.44 -7.13 1.77
C ARG A 146 -8.76 -7.74 2.22
N VAL A 147 -9.55 -6.98 2.98
CA VAL A 147 -10.90 -7.35 3.38
C VAL A 147 -11.92 -6.63 2.49
N GLU A 148 -11.66 -5.37 2.18
CA GLU A 148 -12.48 -4.53 1.29
C GLU A 148 -11.70 -3.28 0.80
#